data_55800f4a2582601d4750c846de71d0d1
#
_entry.id   55800f4a2582601d4750c846de71d0d1
#
_cell.length_a   1.000
_cell.length_b   1.000
_cell.length_c   1.000
_cell.angle_alpha   90.00
_cell.angle_beta   90.00
_cell.angle_gamma   90.00
#
_symmetry.space_group_name_H-M   'P 1'
#
loop_
_entity.id
_entity.type
_entity.pdbx_description
1 polymer ?
#
loop_
_entity_poly.entity_id
_entity_poly.type
_entity_poly.pdbx_seq_one_letter_code
_entity_poly.pdbx_strand_id
1 'polypeptide(L)'
;MGEEGSFVAPGWVLDGQGRLMRELKPHMGRRLPDFDYSQRRIYEITIVLEDRRPILGRLVKRGEGDWAVEPSEIGGIVLACWREITVRWPQVELIEDQLMPEHFHGVLFVKEQLPKGKSLGNIIGSFKSRSTSEVGKYLAARGGGQNPARGGVLSKQLII
;
A
#
# COMPACT_ATOMS: atom_id res chain seq x y z
N MET A 1 42.59 21.65 12.33
CA MET A 1 41.99 20.72 11.39
C MET A 1 40.55 20.48 11.88
N GLY A 2 39.60 21.10 11.23
CA GLY A 2 38.18 21.00 11.62
C GLY A 2 37.60 19.67 11.17
N GLU A 3 37.01 18.92 12.09
CA GLU A 3 36.12 17.81 11.78
C GLU A 3 34.88 18.41 11.09
N GLU A 4 34.74 18.20 9.79
CA GLU A 4 33.47 18.41 9.09
C GLU A 4 32.49 17.36 9.59
N GLY A 5 31.83 17.66 10.71
CA GLY A 5 30.68 16.89 11.19
C GLY A 5 29.60 16.97 10.14
N SER A 6 29.35 15.87 9.43
CA SER A 6 28.25 15.72 8.52
C SER A 6 26.95 16.01 9.27
N PHE A 7 26.36 17.20 9.02
CA PHE A 7 25.08 17.59 9.62
C PHE A 7 23.96 16.74 9.00
N VAL A 8 23.50 15.77 9.74
CA VAL A 8 22.30 14.99 9.38
C VAL A 8 21.10 15.60 10.12
N ALA A 9 20.09 16.00 9.37
CA ALA A 9 18.89 16.60 9.95
C ALA A 9 18.20 15.64 10.94
N PRO A 10 17.56 16.15 12.03
CA PRO A 10 16.86 15.31 12.99
C PRO A 10 15.84 14.37 12.32
N GLY A 11 15.86 13.10 12.68
CA GLY A 11 15.00 12.07 12.10
C GLY A 11 15.51 11.45 10.81
N TRP A 12 16.76 11.68 10.44
CA TRP A 12 17.46 11.03 9.34
C TRP A 12 18.70 10.31 9.85
N VAL A 13 18.98 9.14 9.28
CA VAL A 13 20.17 8.33 9.59
C VAL A 13 20.81 7.84 8.29
N LEU A 14 22.09 7.54 8.34
CA LEU A 14 22.78 6.90 7.21
C LEU A 14 22.63 5.38 7.34
N ASP A 15 22.28 4.71 6.26
CA ASP A 15 22.32 3.24 6.21
C ASP A 15 23.78 2.74 6.15
N GLY A 16 23.96 1.42 6.26
CA GLY A 16 25.27 0.79 6.18
C GLY A 16 26.03 1.00 4.86
N GLN A 17 25.40 1.66 3.88
CA GLN A 17 25.97 2.03 2.57
C GLN A 17 26.11 3.55 2.41
N GLY A 18 25.91 4.31 3.51
CA GLY A 18 26.08 5.76 3.52
C GLY A 18 24.93 6.54 2.87
N ARG A 19 23.76 5.92 2.63
CA ARG A 19 22.58 6.61 2.07
C ARG A 19 21.73 7.19 3.19
N LEU A 20 21.24 8.41 3.00
CA LEU A 20 20.35 9.08 3.93
C LEU A 20 19.00 8.35 3.97
N MET A 21 18.63 7.83 5.13
CA MET A 21 17.36 7.20 5.39
C MET A 21 16.63 7.92 6.53
N ARG A 22 15.31 7.92 6.48
CA ARG A 22 14.53 8.41 7.61
C ARG A 22 14.59 7.42 8.76
N GLU A 23 14.95 7.90 9.94
CA GLU A 23 14.94 7.09 11.16
C GLU A 23 13.53 6.57 11.41
N LEU A 24 13.37 5.24 11.40
CA LEU A 24 12.09 4.60 11.75
C LEU A 24 11.96 4.63 13.28
N LYS A 25 11.11 5.52 13.78
CA LYS A 25 10.79 5.52 15.21
C LYS A 25 10.17 4.17 15.60
N PRO A 26 10.51 3.61 16.78
CA PRO A 26 10.00 2.29 17.21
C PRO A 26 8.47 2.16 17.19
N HIS A 27 7.73 3.27 17.41
CA HIS A 27 6.26 3.31 17.36
C HIS A 27 5.67 3.38 15.93
N MET A 28 6.50 3.56 14.91
CA MET A 28 6.10 3.43 13.51
C MET A 28 6.13 1.96 13.05
N GLY A 29 6.13 1.02 13.99
CA GLY A 29 5.90 -0.38 13.73
C GLY A 29 4.60 -0.56 12.94
N ARG A 30 4.69 -1.25 11.82
CA ARG A 30 3.61 -1.44 10.83
C ARG A 30 2.42 -2.21 11.38
N ARG A 31 2.54 -2.77 12.56
CA ARG A 31 1.54 -3.52 13.30
C ARG A 31 1.80 -3.38 14.79
N LEU A 32 0.75 -3.31 15.56
CA LEU A 32 0.86 -3.36 17.01
C LEU A 32 1.34 -4.76 17.43
N PRO A 33 2.42 -4.87 18.23
CA PRO A 33 2.80 -6.14 18.83
C PRO A 33 1.62 -6.67 19.65
N ASP A 34 1.42 -7.98 19.64
CA ASP A 34 0.42 -8.68 20.45
C ASP A 34 -1.04 -8.34 20.15
N PHE A 35 -1.31 -7.59 19.06
CA PHE A 35 -2.66 -7.29 18.65
C PHE A 35 -3.23 -8.40 17.77
N ASP A 36 -4.43 -8.88 18.12
CA ASP A 36 -5.15 -9.90 17.36
C ASP A 36 -5.87 -9.29 16.15
N TYR A 37 -5.24 -9.36 15.00
CA TYR A 37 -5.78 -8.89 13.71
C TYR A 37 -6.81 -9.83 13.07
N SER A 38 -7.34 -10.79 13.81
CA SER A 38 -8.43 -11.66 13.38
C SER A 38 -9.80 -11.20 13.90
N GLN A 39 -9.82 -10.24 14.82
CA GLN A 39 -11.03 -9.80 15.51
C GLN A 39 -11.99 -9.01 14.62
N ARG A 40 -13.28 -9.05 15.01
CA ARG A 40 -14.32 -8.16 14.49
C ARG A 40 -13.96 -6.71 14.78
N ARG A 41 -13.59 -5.96 13.73
CA ARG A 41 -13.16 -4.55 13.85
C ARG A 41 -13.12 -3.85 12.50
N ILE A 42 -13.18 -2.52 12.53
CA ILE A 42 -12.85 -1.65 11.40
C ILE A 42 -11.34 -1.45 11.36
N TYR A 43 -10.75 -1.62 10.19
CA TYR A 43 -9.34 -1.41 9.93
C TYR A 43 -9.15 -0.38 8.82
N GLU A 44 -8.30 0.60 9.09
CA GLU A 44 -7.79 1.51 8.07
C GLU A 44 -6.43 0.99 7.58
N ILE A 45 -6.24 1.03 6.28
CA ILE A 45 -5.08 0.44 5.61
C ILE A 45 -4.48 1.45 4.66
N THR A 46 -3.18 1.67 4.77
CA THR A 46 -2.42 2.46 3.79
C THR A 46 -1.38 1.58 3.12
N ILE A 47 -1.42 1.53 1.81
CA ILE A 47 -0.48 0.78 0.99
C ILE A 47 0.26 1.76 0.09
N VAL A 48 1.55 1.88 0.29
CA VAL A 48 2.42 2.77 -0.51
C VAL A 48 3.07 1.95 -1.61
N LEU A 49 3.17 2.52 -2.81
CA LEU A 49 3.93 1.91 -3.90
C LEU A 49 5.43 1.91 -3.60
N GLU A 50 6.13 0.91 -4.12
CA GLU A 50 7.59 0.89 -4.09
C GLU A 50 8.13 2.13 -4.82
N ASP A 51 9.13 2.78 -4.21
CA ASP A 51 9.73 4.03 -4.70
C ASP A 51 8.75 5.20 -4.87
N ARG A 52 7.53 5.12 -4.31
CA ARG A 52 6.49 6.14 -4.41
C ARG A 52 6.23 6.62 -5.84
N ARG A 53 6.31 5.74 -6.82
CA ARG A 53 6.03 6.09 -8.22
C ARG A 53 4.55 6.39 -8.43
N PRO A 54 4.19 7.54 -9.05
CA PRO A 54 2.79 7.95 -9.23
C PRO A 54 2.13 7.21 -10.42
N ILE A 55 2.05 5.88 -10.35
CA ILE A 55 1.53 5.05 -11.44
C ILE A 55 0.06 4.65 -11.30
N LEU A 56 -0.57 4.91 -10.13
CA LEU A 56 -1.96 4.53 -9.91
C LEU A 56 -2.96 5.53 -10.52
N GLY A 57 -2.54 6.77 -10.73
CA GLY A 57 -3.42 7.80 -11.25
C GLY A 57 -2.74 9.15 -11.29
N ARG A 58 -3.52 10.18 -11.60
CA ARG A 58 -3.06 11.56 -11.61
C ARG A 58 -4.07 12.47 -10.92
N LEU A 59 -3.58 13.53 -10.29
CA LEU A 59 -4.43 14.60 -9.77
C LEU A 59 -4.97 15.43 -10.93
N VAL A 60 -6.27 15.63 -10.94
CA VAL A 60 -6.96 16.47 -11.91
C VAL A 60 -7.79 17.51 -11.17
N LYS A 61 -7.78 18.73 -11.68
CA LYS A 61 -8.61 19.82 -11.16
C LYS A 61 -10.00 19.73 -11.79
N ARG A 62 -11.05 19.59 -10.98
CA ARG A 62 -12.44 19.54 -11.44
C ARG A 62 -13.17 20.89 -11.36
N GLY A 63 -12.64 21.80 -10.54
CA GLY A 63 -13.18 23.14 -10.32
C GLY A 63 -12.24 23.99 -9.49
N GLU A 64 -12.69 25.16 -9.03
CA GLU A 64 -11.89 26.00 -8.16
C GLU A 64 -11.82 25.37 -6.77
N GLY A 65 -10.61 24.92 -6.39
CA GLY A 65 -10.38 24.22 -5.12
C GLY A 65 -10.77 22.74 -5.09
N ASP A 66 -11.39 22.20 -6.14
CA ASP A 66 -11.80 20.80 -6.24
C ASP A 66 -10.77 19.98 -7.03
N TRP A 67 -10.14 19.02 -6.35
CA TRP A 67 -9.16 18.11 -6.91
C TRP A 67 -9.62 16.66 -6.76
N ALA A 68 -9.45 15.88 -7.81
CA ALA A 68 -9.75 14.45 -7.78
C ALA A 68 -8.58 13.65 -8.35
N VAL A 69 -8.53 12.39 -8.01
CA VAL A 69 -7.61 11.45 -8.67
C VAL A 69 -8.34 10.76 -9.81
N GLU A 70 -7.81 10.92 -11.01
CA GLU A 70 -8.20 10.13 -12.16
C GLU A 70 -7.34 8.86 -12.18
N PRO A 71 -7.94 7.66 -11.99
CA PRO A 71 -7.20 6.41 -12.00
C PRO A 71 -6.54 6.17 -13.36
N SER A 72 -5.31 5.64 -13.32
CA SER A 72 -4.71 5.02 -14.50
C SER A 72 -5.31 3.62 -14.72
N GLU A 73 -4.96 2.97 -15.83
CA GLU A 73 -5.32 1.55 -16.05
C GLU A 73 -4.81 0.65 -14.90
N ILE A 74 -3.58 0.91 -14.41
CA ILE A 74 -3.03 0.19 -13.26
C ILE A 74 -3.84 0.48 -11.99
N GLY A 75 -4.19 1.74 -11.75
CA GLY A 75 -5.05 2.12 -10.64
C GLY A 75 -6.44 1.47 -10.70
N GLY A 76 -7.02 1.40 -11.90
CA GLY A 76 -8.27 0.68 -12.14
C GLY A 76 -8.19 -0.81 -11.79
N ILE A 77 -7.09 -1.47 -12.16
CA ILE A 77 -6.84 -2.88 -11.80
C ILE A 77 -6.74 -3.04 -10.28
N VAL A 78 -6.01 -2.15 -9.59
CA VAL A 78 -5.87 -2.19 -8.14
C VAL A 78 -7.23 -2.03 -7.45
N LEU A 79 -8.06 -1.07 -7.89
CA LEU A 79 -9.42 -0.88 -7.37
C LEU A 79 -10.31 -2.10 -7.61
N ALA A 80 -10.22 -2.72 -8.77
CA ALA A 80 -10.97 -3.95 -9.07
C ALA A 80 -10.57 -5.09 -8.12
N CYS A 81 -9.26 -5.28 -7.90
CA CYS A 81 -8.76 -6.27 -6.95
C CYS A 81 -9.17 -5.99 -5.50
N TRP A 82 -9.27 -4.72 -5.11
CA TRP A 82 -9.79 -4.33 -3.79
C TRP A 82 -11.23 -4.77 -3.62
N ARG A 83 -12.09 -4.51 -4.59
CA ARG A 83 -13.51 -4.91 -4.56
C ARG A 83 -13.72 -6.43 -4.53
N GLU A 84 -12.78 -7.21 -5.09
CA GLU A 84 -12.82 -8.68 -5.02
C GLU A 84 -12.57 -9.25 -3.62
N ILE A 85 -12.11 -8.46 -2.66
CA ILE A 85 -11.89 -8.90 -1.27
C ILE A 85 -13.17 -9.51 -0.70
N THR A 86 -14.32 -8.86 -0.88
CA THR A 86 -15.61 -9.32 -0.32
C THR A 86 -16.08 -10.63 -0.91
N VAL A 87 -15.68 -10.95 -2.15
CA VAL A 87 -15.98 -12.23 -2.79
C VAL A 87 -15.18 -13.37 -2.16
N ARG A 88 -13.91 -13.12 -1.83
CA ARG A 88 -13.02 -14.12 -1.22
C ARG A 88 -13.18 -14.25 0.28
N TRP A 89 -13.57 -13.15 0.91
CA TRP A 89 -13.71 -13.01 2.35
C TRP A 89 -15.11 -12.47 2.66
N PRO A 90 -16.15 -13.32 2.67
CA PRO A 90 -17.54 -12.89 2.95
C PRO A 90 -17.71 -12.21 4.32
N GLN A 91 -16.77 -12.45 5.25
CA GLN A 91 -16.73 -11.81 6.56
C GLN A 91 -16.30 -10.33 6.50
N VAL A 92 -15.83 -9.88 5.34
CA VAL A 92 -15.31 -8.52 5.15
C VAL A 92 -16.32 -7.67 4.40
N GLU A 93 -16.51 -6.45 4.87
CA GLU A 93 -17.21 -5.37 4.20
C GLU A 93 -16.22 -4.25 3.89
N LEU A 94 -16.26 -3.72 2.69
CA LEU A 94 -15.48 -2.54 2.30
C LEU A 94 -16.30 -1.30 2.60
N ILE A 95 -15.75 -0.39 3.42
CA ILE A 95 -16.43 0.84 3.84
C ILE A 95 -16.06 1.98 2.89
N GLU A 96 -14.77 2.16 2.63
CA GLU A 96 -14.26 3.27 1.84
C GLU A 96 -12.96 2.88 1.16
N ASP A 97 -12.68 3.49 0.01
CA ASP A 97 -11.40 3.42 -0.66
C ASP A 97 -11.01 4.78 -1.26
N GLN A 98 -9.72 5.11 -1.18
CA GLN A 98 -9.15 6.31 -1.75
C GLN A 98 -7.87 5.96 -2.51
N LEU A 99 -7.94 6.09 -3.82
CA LEU A 99 -6.75 5.95 -4.67
C LEU A 99 -6.02 7.29 -4.75
N MET A 100 -4.71 7.24 -4.52
CA MET A 100 -3.80 8.37 -4.74
C MET A 100 -2.77 7.98 -5.79
N PRO A 101 -2.07 8.93 -6.42
CA PRO A 101 -1.11 8.57 -7.48
C PRO A 101 -0.05 7.54 -7.06
N GLU A 102 0.44 7.58 -5.85
CA GLU A 102 1.55 6.78 -5.33
C GLU A 102 1.19 5.85 -4.17
N HIS A 103 -0.06 5.89 -3.69
CA HIS A 103 -0.52 5.07 -2.58
C HIS A 103 -2.03 4.85 -2.64
N PHE A 104 -2.49 3.90 -1.86
CA PHE A 104 -3.89 3.52 -1.73
C PHE A 104 -4.29 3.49 -0.25
N HIS A 105 -5.39 4.11 0.08
CA HIS A 105 -6.06 3.98 1.37
C HIS A 105 -7.32 3.13 1.21
N GLY A 106 -7.59 2.28 2.19
CA GLY A 106 -8.80 1.50 2.24
C GLY A 106 -9.28 1.33 3.67
N VAL A 107 -10.58 1.39 3.86
CA VAL A 107 -11.23 1.10 5.14
C VAL A 107 -12.11 -0.13 4.95
N LEU A 108 -11.89 -1.14 5.78
CA LEU A 108 -12.69 -2.35 5.76
C LEU A 108 -13.17 -2.73 7.17
N PHE A 109 -14.29 -3.41 7.21
CA PHE A 109 -14.87 -3.96 8.42
C PHE A 109 -14.83 -5.49 8.38
N VAL A 110 -14.13 -6.09 9.33
CA VAL A 110 -14.22 -7.52 9.61
C VAL A 110 -15.45 -7.71 10.49
N LYS A 111 -16.54 -8.24 9.93
CA LYS A 111 -17.86 -8.33 10.56
C LYS A 111 -17.94 -9.37 11.68
N GLU A 112 -17.09 -10.39 11.61
CA GLU A 112 -17.01 -11.48 12.56
C GLU A 112 -15.57 -11.97 12.70
N GLN A 113 -15.28 -12.70 13.79
CA GLN A 113 -13.96 -13.30 14.01
C GLN A 113 -13.53 -14.11 12.78
N LEU A 114 -12.34 -13.85 12.26
CA LEU A 114 -11.80 -14.63 11.14
C LEU A 114 -11.50 -16.08 11.57
N PRO A 115 -11.56 -17.04 10.63
CA PRO A 115 -11.24 -18.43 10.93
C PRO A 115 -9.85 -18.60 11.55
N LYS A 116 -9.67 -19.65 12.34
CA LYS A 116 -8.39 -19.96 13.01
C LYS A 116 -7.22 -19.92 12.01
N GLY A 117 -6.17 -19.22 12.36
CA GLY A 117 -4.96 -19.05 11.54
C GLY A 117 -5.12 -18.03 10.40
N LYS A 118 -6.26 -17.31 10.34
CA LYS A 118 -6.48 -16.21 9.41
C LYS A 118 -6.48 -14.89 10.15
N SER A 119 -6.01 -13.85 9.47
CA SER A 119 -5.94 -12.50 10.00
C SER A 119 -6.09 -11.47 8.87
N LEU A 120 -6.21 -10.22 9.22
CA LEU A 120 -6.15 -9.10 8.27
C LEU A 120 -4.95 -9.21 7.33
N GLY A 121 -3.81 -9.70 7.83
CA GLY A 121 -2.60 -9.93 7.03
C GLY A 121 -2.82 -10.88 5.85
N ASN A 122 -3.65 -11.92 6.00
CA ASN A 122 -4.00 -12.84 4.91
C ASN A 122 -4.89 -12.14 3.87
N ILE A 123 -5.86 -11.32 4.31
CA ILE A 123 -6.75 -10.56 3.43
C ILE A 123 -5.91 -9.61 2.57
N ILE A 124 -5.09 -8.78 3.21
CA ILE A 124 -4.27 -7.79 2.51
C ILE A 124 -3.15 -8.44 1.69
N GLY A 125 -2.57 -9.52 2.18
CA GLY A 125 -1.59 -10.31 1.42
C GLY A 125 -2.18 -10.86 0.12
N SER A 126 -3.40 -11.39 0.16
CA SER A 126 -4.09 -11.88 -1.03
C SER A 126 -4.43 -10.76 -2.01
N PHE A 127 -4.88 -9.60 -1.52
CA PHE A 127 -5.11 -8.41 -2.33
C PHE A 127 -3.84 -7.95 -3.05
N LYS A 128 -2.73 -7.81 -2.32
CA LYS A 128 -1.44 -7.40 -2.91
C LYS A 128 -0.95 -8.37 -3.97
N SER A 129 -1.00 -9.66 -3.68
CA SER A 129 -0.59 -10.71 -4.61
C SER A 129 -1.44 -10.69 -5.88
N ARG A 130 -2.75 -10.55 -5.73
CA ARG A 130 -3.69 -10.45 -6.85
C ARG A 130 -3.40 -9.22 -7.70
N SER A 131 -3.31 -8.05 -7.09
CA SER A 131 -3.02 -6.79 -7.80
C SER A 131 -1.71 -6.87 -8.57
N THR A 132 -0.65 -7.40 -7.96
CA THR A 132 0.65 -7.58 -8.63
C THR A 132 0.52 -8.51 -9.84
N SER A 133 -0.20 -9.61 -9.70
CA SER A 133 -0.43 -10.57 -10.79
C SER A 133 -1.21 -9.95 -11.96
N GLU A 134 -2.31 -9.26 -11.69
CA GLU A 134 -3.14 -8.66 -12.73
C GLU A 134 -2.43 -7.49 -13.43
N VAL A 135 -1.72 -6.65 -12.68
CA VAL A 135 -0.87 -5.61 -13.28
C VAL A 135 0.23 -6.21 -14.14
N GLY A 136 0.85 -7.31 -13.69
CA GLY A 136 1.86 -8.03 -14.48
C GLY A 136 1.31 -8.55 -15.83
N LYS A 137 0.10 -9.12 -15.82
CA LYS A 137 -0.59 -9.56 -17.05
C LYS A 137 -0.89 -8.40 -17.99
N TYR A 138 -1.40 -7.30 -17.45
CA TYR A 138 -1.70 -6.09 -18.22
C TYR A 138 -0.44 -5.53 -18.91
N LEU A 139 0.69 -5.45 -18.20
CA LEU A 139 1.93 -4.94 -18.73
C LEU A 139 2.54 -5.88 -19.78
N ALA A 140 2.46 -7.20 -19.56
CA ALA A 140 2.93 -8.20 -20.51
C ALA A 140 2.14 -8.14 -21.83
N ALA A 141 0.83 -7.94 -21.78
CA ALA A 141 -0.03 -7.81 -22.95
C ALA A 141 0.30 -6.57 -23.82
N ARG A 142 0.94 -5.54 -23.24
CA ARG A 142 1.35 -4.31 -23.92
C ARG A 142 2.79 -4.32 -24.46
N GLY A 143 3.47 -5.46 -24.45
CA GLY A 143 4.81 -5.58 -24.97
C GLY A 143 5.90 -4.95 -24.09
N GLY A 144 5.58 -4.68 -22.83
CA GLY A 144 6.53 -4.19 -21.83
C GLY A 144 7.56 -5.26 -21.48
N GLY A 145 8.72 -5.24 -22.14
CA GLY A 145 9.79 -6.24 -21.98
C GLY A 145 10.52 -6.26 -20.65
N GLN A 146 10.14 -5.40 -19.70
CA GLN A 146 10.57 -5.47 -18.30
C GLN A 146 9.33 -5.46 -17.43
N ASN A 147 9.06 -6.57 -16.77
CA ASN A 147 7.99 -6.69 -15.81
C ASN A 147 8.37 -5.89 -14.53
N PRO A 148 7.84 -4.67 -14.32
CA PRO A 148 8.11 -3.91 -13.10
C PRO A 148 7.52 -4.60 -11.86
N ALA A 149 6.74 -5.67 -12.05
CA ALA A 149 6.18 -6.48 -10.99
C ALA A 149 7.17 -7.49 -10.37
N ARG A 150 8.42 -7.61 -10.87
CA ARG A 150 9.43 -8.44 -10.20
C ARG A 150 9.81 -7.95 -8.80
N GLY A 151 9.49 -6.68 -8.46
CA GLY A 151 9.66 -6.11 -7.13
C GLY A 151 8.38 -6.03 -6.29
N GLY A 152 7.21 -6.39 -6.85
CA GLY A 152 5.90 -6.14 -6.24
C GLY A 152 5.46 -4.69 -6.43
N VAL A 153 4.43 -4.45 -7.26
CA VAL A 153 3.89 -3.10 -7.53
C VAL A 153 3.45 -2.41 -6.23
N LEU A 154 2.92 -3.20 -5.31
CA LEU A 154 2.52 -2.75 -3.98
C LEU A 154 3.60 -3.14 -2.97
N SER A 155 4.25 -2.14 -2.40
CA SER A 155 5.36 -2.34 -1.45
C SER A 155 4.95 -3.24 -0.26
N LYS A 156 5.94 -3.84 0.37
CA LYS A 156 5.77 -4.60 1.62
C LYS A 156 5.29 -3.72 2.79
N GLN A 157 5.19 -2.41 2.60
CA GLN A 157 4.77 -1.49 3.65
C GLN A 157 3.25 -1.47 3.76
N LEU A 158 2.74 -2.04 4.82
CA LEU A 158 1.37 -1.94 5.27
C LEU A 158 1.38 -1.14 6.57
N ILE A 159 0.72 0.00 6.58
CA ILE A 159 0.41 0.76 7.80
C ILE A 159 -1.03 0.41 8.15
N ILE A 160 -1.25 -0.05 9.35
CA ILE A 160 -2.57 -0.40 9.91
C ILE A 160 -2.80 0.47 11.13
#